data_bbaf352b462eb379e564dc4ea49e1872
#
_entry.id   bbaf352b462eb379e564dc4ea49e1872
#
_cell.length_a   1.000
_cell.length_b   1.000
_cell.length_c   1.000
_cell.angle_alpha   90.00
_cell.angle_beta   90.00
_cell.angle_gamma   90.00
#
_symmetry.space_group_name_H-M   'P 1'
#
loop_
_entity.id
_entity.type
_entity.pdbx_description
1 polymer ?
#
loop_
_entity_poly.entity_id
_entity_poly.type
_entity_poly.pdbx_seq_one_letter_code
_entity_poly.pdbx_strand_id
1 'polypeptide(L)'
;AGLELYDYASDLLSNRRPLAQEGILAKITGDENGLNELEFKNFFCLLVAAGNDTTRYSIAQALSLLAHNPDLIAQLKTGKYWDSCADEFIRLASPTMHFRRTATQDFEMHGKKIRAGDKVLLWFVSGSRDEALFEDPNECILGRSPNRHLAFGQGGIHVCLGMHLAKLEVRIAIEELVKRVASFEATADPTWTRSNFICGVKQQHVRVTKVA
;
A
#
# COMPACT_ATOMS: atom_id res chain seq x y z
N ALA A 1 17.61 9.51 12.53
CA ALA A 1 16.91 8.64 11.58
C ALA A 1 17.21 8.99 10.12
N GLY A 2 16.88 10.20 9.60
CA GLY A 2 17.13 10.54 8.19
C GLY A 2 18.62 10.50 7.82
N LEU A 3 19.49 11.11 8.62
CA LEU A 3 20.94 11.11 8.40
C LEU A 3 21.52 9.68 8.44
N GLU A 4 21.09 8.87 9.38
CA GLU A 4 21.54 7.46 9.50
C GLU A 4 21.18 6.63 8.26
N LEU A 5 20.01 6.89 7.64
CA LEU A 5 19.64 6.24 6.38
C LEU A 5 20.54 6.70 5.22
N TYR A 6 20.92 7.97 5.19
CA TYR A 6 21.86 8.50 4.20
C TYR A 6 23.25 7.90 4.38
N ASP A 7 23.74 7.78 5.63
CA ASP A 7 25.01 7.16 5.94
C ASP A 7 25.02 5.68 5.55
N TYR A 8 23.93 4.95 5.86
CA TYR A 8 23.77 3.57 5.46
C TYR A 8 23.73 3.39 3.93
N ALA A 9 23.04 4.29 3.22
CA ALA A 9 23.03 4.28 1.76
C ALA A 9 24.41 4.53 1.16
N SER A 10 25.22 5.43 1.78
CA SER A 10 26.61 5.66 1.38
C SER A 10 27.47 4.43 1.59
N ASP A 11 27.32 3.76 2.73
CA ASP A 11 28.03 2.52 3.05
C ASP A 11 27.70 1.39 2.06
N LEU A 12 26.42 1.26 1.67
CA LEU A 12 25.99 0.31 0.64
C LEU A 12 26.68 0.55 -0.70
N LEU A 13 26.79 1.81 -1.14
CA LEU A 13 27.48 2.17 -2.38
C LEU A 13 28.98 1.90 -2.31
N SER A 14 29.62 2.33 -1.21
CA SER A 14 31.07 2.27 -1.05
C SER A 14 31.58 0.84 -0.87
N ASN A 15 30.84 0.02 -0.11
CA ASN A 15 31.27 -1.33 0.26
C ASN A 15 30.72 -2.41 -0.67
N ARG A 16 29.88 -2.07 -1.67
CA ARG A 16 29.27 -2.98 -2.64
C ARG A 16 28.92 -4.33 -2.01
N ARG A 17 28.19 -4.28 -0.88
CA ARG A 17 27.82 -5.50 -0.15
C ARG A 17 27.15 -6.50 -1.10
N PRO A 18 27.31 -7.82 -0.89
CA PRO A 18 26.72 -8.86 -1.77
C PRO A 18 25.22 -8.67 -2.01
N LEU A 19 24.49 -8.08 -1.07
CA LEU A 19 23.06 -7.73 -1.18
C LEU A 19 22.75 -6.71 -2.29
N ALA A 20 23.74 -5.94 -2.75
CA ALA A 20 23.59 -4.98 -3.85
C ALA A 20 23.95 -5.57 -5.22
N GLN A 21 24.31 -6.85 -5.31
CA GLN A 21 24.67 -7.51 -6.56
C GLN A 21 23.47 -8.06 -7.33
N GLU A 22 22.31 -8.17 -6.67
CA GLU A 22 21.08 -8.67 -7.26
C GLU A 22 19.88 -7.77 -6.90
N GLY A 23 18.80 -7.87 -7.68
CA GLY A 23 17.56 -7.16 -7.42
C GLY A 23 17.55 -5.70 -7.86
N ILE A 24 16.69 -4.90 -7.22
CA ILE A 24 16.44 -3.51 -7.61
C ILE A 24 17.66 -2.62 -7.37
N LEU A 25 18.40 -2.83 -6.27
CA LEU A 25 19.57 -2.02 -5.95
C LEU A 25 20.69 -2.22 -6.99
N ALA A 26 20.93 -3.47 -7.42
CA ALA A 26 21.91 -3.76 -8.46
C ALA A 26 21.57 -3.05 -9.78
N LYS A 27 20.28 -3.01 -10.14
CA LYS A 27 19.82 -2.36 -11.38
C LYS A 27 20.00 -0.85 -11.39
N ILE A 28 19.86 -0.19 -10.23
CA ILE A 28 19.96 1.27 -10.13
C ILE A 28 21.39 1.78 -9.85
N THR A 29 22.31 0.88 -9.49
CA THR A 29 23.73 1.17 -9.31
C THR A 29 24.60 0.73 -10.49
N GLY A 30 24.03 0.14 -11.54
CA GLY A 30 24.72 -0.42 -12.71
C GLY A 30 25.23 0.64 -13.71
N ASP A 31 26.17 0.26 -14.56
CA ASP A 31 27.29 1.04 -15.08
C ASP A 31 27.03 2.22 -16.03
N GLU A 32 25.99 2.32 -16.82
CA GLU A 32 25.90 3.42 -17.82
C GLU A 32 24.70 4.38 -17.65
N ASN A 33 23.69 3.97 -16.88
CA ASN A 33 22.52 4.79 -16.58
C ASN A 33 22.17 4.77 -15.09
N GLY A 34 23.13 4.45 -14.23
CA GLY A 34 22.97 4.39 -12.80
C GLY A 34 22.72 5.77 -12.18
N LEU A 35 22.05 5.78 -11.05
CA LEU A 35 21.87 6.99 -10.26
C LEU A 35 23.23 7.46 -9.73
N ASN A 36 23.47 8.78 -9.71
CA ASN A 36 24.60 9.32 -8.98
C ASN A 36 24.39 9.11 -7.46
N GLU A 37 25.42 9.37 -6.67
CA GLU A 37 25.41 9.11 -5.24
C GLU A 37 24.24 9.78 -4.51
N LEU A 38 23.95 11.05 -4.80
CA LEU A 38 22.85 11.78 -4.19
C LEU A 38 21.49 11.26 -4.62
N GLU A 39 21.33 10.95 -5.88
CA GLU A 39 20.12 10.35 -6.42
C GLU A 39 19.86 8.97 -5.81
N PHE A 40 20.89 8.14 -5.67
CA PHE A 40 20.80 6.84 -5.03
C PHE A 40 20.36 6.97 -3.56
N LYS A 41 20.97 7.86 -2.78
CA LYS A 41 20.62 8.10 -1.38
C LYS A 41 19.16 8.54 -1.25
N ASN A 42 18.71 9.48 -2.08
CA ASN A 42 17.33 9.94 -2.11
C ASN A 42 16.36 8.81 -2.48
N PHE A 43 16.70 8.03 -3.51
CA PHE A 43 15.89 6.89 -3.93
C PHE A 43 15.82 5.82 -2.85
N PHE A 44 16.95 5.48 -2.22
CA PHE A 44 17.00 4.50 -1.13
C PHE A 44 16.13 4.92 0.06
N CYS A 45 16.25 6.18 0.51
CA CYS A 45 15.43 6.72 1.59
C CYS A 45 13.94 6.69 1.22
N LEU A 46 13.59 7.05 -0.03
CA LEU A 46 12.22 6.99 -0.52
C LEU A 46 11.69 5.55 -0.54
N LEU A 47 12.49 4.60 -1.01
CA LEU A 47 12.10 3.19 -1.09
C LEU A 47 11.81 2.60 0.30
N VAL A 48 12.69 2.88 1.28
CA VAL A 48 12.51 2.45 2.68
C VAL A 48 11.25 3.09 3.30
N ALA A 49 11.09 4.40 3.15
CA ALA A 49 9.94 5.11 3.72
C ALA A 49 8.62 4.67 3.09
N ALA A 50 8.58 4.55 1.77
CA ALA A 50 7.35 4.21 1.05
C ALA A 50 6.91 2.76 1.26
N GLY A 51 7.86 1.82 1.33
CA GLY A 51 7.56 0.39 1.47
C GLY A 51 7.21 -0.05 2.91
N ASN A 52 7.67 0.69 3.92
CA ASN A 52 7.50 0.28 5.31
C ASN A 52 6.05 0.50 5.81
N ASP A 53 5.62 1.75 5.96
CA ASP A 53 4.36 2.07 6.62
C ASP A 53 3.13 1.68 5.78
N THR A 54 3.18 1.88 4.46
CA THR A 54 2.02 1.62 3.60
C THR A 54 1.65 0.15 3.55
N THR A 55 2.62 -0.75 3.38
CA THR A 55 2.39 -2.19 3.36
C THR A 55 1.96 -2.69 4.73
N ARG A 56 2.63 -2.23 5.79
CA ARG A 56 2.25 -2.56 7.17
C ARG A 56 0.81 -2.18 7.48
N TYR A 57 0.36 -0.98 7.10
CA TYR A 57 -1.02 -0.54 7.32
C TYR A 57 -2.02 -1.29 6.45
N SER A 58 -1.66 -1.65 5.22
CA SER A 58 -2.50 -2.49 4.37
C SER A 58 -2.73 -3.87 5.00
N ILE A 59 -1.68 -4.51 5.50
CA ILE A 59 -1.77 -5.79 6.20
C ILE A 59 -2.59 -5.63 7.50
N ALA A 60 -2.28 -4.62 8.32
CA ALA A 60 -2.98 -4.40 9.59
C ALA A 60 -4.49 -4.19 9.39
N GLN A 61 -4.88 -3.44 8.36
CA GLN A 61 -6.29 -3.23 8.03
C GLN A 61 -6.95 -4.48 7.47
N ALA A 62 -6.27 -5.25 6.63
CA ALA A 62 -6.76 -6.55 6.17
C ALA A 62 -7.01 -7.50 7.37
N LEU A 63 -6.07 -7.56 8.31
CA LEU A 63 -6.24 -8.34 9.55
C LEU A 63 -7.43 -7.84 10.38
N SER A 64 -7.60 -6.53 10.51
CA SER A 64 -8.75 -5.95 11.22
C SER A 64 -10.08 -6.31 10.53
N LEU A 65 -10.15 -6.22 9.20
CA LEU A 65 -11.33 -6.64 8.43
C LEU A 65 -11.66 -8.12 8.64
N LEU A 66 -10.66 -8.99 8.59
CA LEU A 66 -10.84 -10.43 8.82
C LEU A 66 -11.30 -10.73 10.25
N ALA A 67 -10.78 -10.00 11.24
CA ALA A 67 -11.16 -10.19 12.64
C ALA A 67 -12.60 -9.77 12.94
N HIS A 68 -13.15 -8.79 12.21
CA HIS A 68 -14.53 -8.35 12.32
C HIS A 68 -15.49 -9.13 11.44
N ASN A 69 -14.99 -9.88 10.43
CA ASN A 69 -15.79 -10.59 9.44
C ASN A 69 -15.29 -12.04 9.26
N PRO A 70 -15.67 -12.95 10.17
CA PRO A 70 -15.22 -14.35 10.12
C PRO A 70 -15.55 -15.07 8.80
N ASP A 71 -16.63 -14.66 8.12
CA ASP A 71 -17.05 -15.22 6.84
C ASP A 71 -16.00 -15.00 5.74
N LEU A 72 -15.22 -13.90 5.81
CA LEU A 72 -14.13 -13.68 4.86
C LEU A 72 -13.02 -14.73 5.01
N ILE A 73 -12.76 -15.17 6.23
CA ILE A 73 -11.79 -16.26 6.48
C ILE A 73 -12.32 -17.58 5.87
N ALA A 74 -13.61 -17.88 6.06
CA ALA A 74 -14.22 -19.06 5.47
C ALA A 74 -14.17 -19.01 3.93
N GLN A 75 -14.43 -17.87 3.33
CA GLN A 75 -14.29 -17.67 1.88
C GLN A 75 -12.85 -17.87 1.40
N LEU A 76 -11.84 -17.31 2.09
CA LEU A 76 -10.43 -17.47 1.75
C LEU A 76 -9.98 -18.93 1.85
N LYS A 77 -10.49 -19.70 2.84
CA LYS A 77 -10.20 -21.14 2.99
C LYS A 77 -10.66 -21.97 1.80
N THR A 78 -11.59 -21.48 0.99
CA THR A 78 -12.00 -22.18 -0.26
C THR A 78 -10.90 -22.20 -1.32
N GLY A 79 -9.88 -21.34 -1.19
CA GLY A 79 -8.80 -21.19 -2.17
C GLY A 79 -9.13 -20.32 -3.39
N LYS A 80 -10.40 -19.94 -3.57
CA LYS A 80 -10.91 -19.29 -4.79
C LYS A 80 -10.41 -17.85 -5.00
N TYR A 81 -10.09 -17.12 -3.93
CA TYR A 81 -9.92 -15.67 -3.98
C TYR A 81 -8.49 -15.17 -3.82
N TRP A 82 -7.49 -16.04 -3.83
CA TRP A 82 -6.10 -15.67 -3.58
C TRP A 82 -5.51 -14.71 -4.64
N ASP A 83 -6.01 -14.75 -5.87
CA ASP A 83 -5.54 -13.87 -6.94
C ASP A 83 -6.16 -12.47 -6.91
N SER A 84 -7.28 -12.28 -6.19
CA SER A 84 -8.03 -11.01 -6.15
C SER A 84 -8.07 -10.35 -4.78
N CYS A 85 -7.94 -11.11 -3.69
CA CYS A 85 -8.16 -10.59 -2.33
C CYS A 85 -7.20 -9.46 -1.94
N ALA A 86 -5.95 -9.51 -2.39
CA ALA A 86 -4.96 -8.49 -2.06
C ALA A 86 -5.36 -7.11 -2.60
N ASP A 87 -5.87 -7.04 -3.84
CA ASP A 87 -6.37 -5.79 -4.42
C ASP A 87 -7.53 -5.24 -3.61
N GLU A 88 -8.45 -6.09 -3.16
CA GLU A 88 -9.60 -5.65 -2.38
C GLU A 88 -9.21 -5.15 -0.99
N PHE A 89 -8.32 -5.85 -0.29
CA PHE A 89 -7.79 -5.37 0.98
C PHE A 89 -7.06 -4.04 0.84
N ILE A 90 -6.24 -3.89 -0.20
CA ILE A 90 -5.49 -2.66 -0.47
C ILE A 90 -6.43 -1.53 -0.89
N ARG A 91 -7.49 -1.80 -1.67
CA ARG A 91 -8.52 -0.84 -2.02
C ARG A 91 -9.14 -0.22 -0.77
N LEU A 92 -9.58 -1.07 0.15
CA LEU A 92 -10.21 -0.64 1.41
C LEU A 92 -9.21 0.03 2.36
N ALA A 93 -7.96 -0.42 2.37
CA ALA A 93 -6.92 0.21 3.19
C ALA A 93 -6.57 1.60 2.69
N SER A 94 -6.28 1.76 1.40
CA SER A 94 -5.81 3.01 0.80
C SER A 94 -4.90 3.80 1.74
N PRO A 95 -3.78 3.23 2.22
CA PRO A 95 -3.03 3.78 3.34
C PRO A 95 -2.49 5.18 3.07
N THR A 96 -2.12 5.49 1.82
CA THR A 96 -1.87 6.86 1.38
C THR A 96 -3.19 7.48 0.97
N MET A 97 -3.67 8.46 1.75
CA MET A 97 -5.00 9.02 1.55
C MET A 97 -5.06 9.91 0.31
N HIS A 98 -4.03 10.69 0.04
CA HIS A 98 -3.99 11.60 -1.09
C HIS A 98 -2.57 11.98 -1.49
N PHE A 99 -2.42 12.46 -2.72
CA PHE A 99 -1.27 13.25 -3.16
C PHE A 99 -1.71 14.58 -3.76
N ARG A 100 -0.81 15.57 -3.66
CA ARG A 100 -0.99 16.91 -4.23
C ARG A 100 -0.33 17.01 -5.60
N ARG A 101 -1.00 17.75 -6.49
CA ARG A 101 -0.44 18.27 -7.74
C ARG A 101 -0.56 19.78 -7.75
N THR A 102 0.23 20.44 -8.58
CA THR A 102 0.08 21.86 -8.89
C THR A 102 -0.31 21.96 -10.36
N ALA A 103 -1.40 22.67 -10.64
CA ALA A 103 -1.86 22.89 -12.01
C ALA A 103 -0.81 23.71 -12.77
N THR A 104 -0.40 23.24 -13.94
CA THR A 104 0.57 23.95 -14.78
C THR A 104 -0.08 24.94 -15.77
N GLN A 105 -1.38 24.81 -15.97
CA GLN A 105 -2.20 25.66 -16.81
C GLN A 105 -3.64 25.72 -16.28
N ASP A 106 -4.40 26.70 -16.75
CA ASP A 106 -5.83 26.77 -16.45
C ASP A 106 -6.56 25.63 -17.12
N PHE A 107 -7.50 25.01 -16.40
CA PHE A 107 -8.41 24.00 -16.96
C PHE A 107 -9.72 23.97 -16.19
N GLU A 108 -10.70 23.28 -16.77
CA GLU A 108 -12.00 23.08 -16.15
C GLU A 108 -12.25 21.59 -15.91
N MET A 109 -12.76 21.26 -14.73
CA MET A 109 -13.16 19.91 -14.36
C MET A 109 -14.53 19.95 -13.66
N HIS A 110 -15.51 19.24 -14.22
CA HIS A 110 -16.88 19.21 -13.72
C HIS A 110 -17.48 20.59 -13.39
N GLY A 111 -17.29 21.57 -14.31
CA GLY A 111 -17.76 22.94 -14.14
C GLY A 111 -16.96 23.78 -13.12
N LYS A 112 -15.87 23.26 -12.57
CA LYS A 112 -14.97 23.98 -11.66
C LYS A 112 -13.73 24.44 -12.41
N LYS A 113 -13.47 25.75 -12.35
CA LYS A 113 -12.23 26.33 -12.92
C LYS A 113 -11.07 26.12 -11.97
N ILE A 114 -9.99 25.55 -12.48
CA ILE A 114 -8.71 25.36 -11.80
C ILE A 114 -7.70 26.21 -12.54
N ARG A 115 -7.01 27.08 -11.84
CA ARG A 115 -6.04 28.02 -12.42
C ARG A 115 -4.63 27.46 -12.35
N ALA A 116 -3.77 27.91 -13.24
CA ALA A 116 -2.34 27.67 -13.13
C ALA A 116 -1.83 28.07 -11.74
N GLY A 117 -1.06 27.21 -11.09
CA GLY A 117 -0.58 27.40 -9.73
C GLY A 117 -1.50 26.85 -8.62
N ASP A 118 -2.75 26.51 -8.92
CA ASP A 118 -3.66 25.93 -7.92
C ASP A 118 -3.17 24.57 -7.44
N LYS A 119 -3.42 24.30 -6.15
CA LYS A 119 -3.11 22.99 -5.52
C LYS A 119 -4.31 22.06 -5.68
N VAL A 120 -4.08 20.95 -6.37
CA VAL A 120 -5.09 19.91 -6.59
C VAL A 120 -4.75 18.68 -5.75
N LEU A 121 -5.66 18.30 -4.86
CA LEU A 121 -5.52 17.08 -4.03
C LEU A 121 -6.25 15.92 -4.68
N LEU A 122 -5.52 14.86 -4.96
CA LEU A 122 -6.05 13.61 -5.50
C LEU A 122 -6.34 12.66 -4.33
N TRP A 123 -7.61 12.57 -3.91
CA TRP A 123 -8.03 11.74 -2.80
C TRP A 123 -8.20 10.28 -3.23
N PHE A 124 -7.16 9.46 -3.03
CA PHE A 124 -7.16 8.05 -3.41
C PHE A 124 -8.17 7.23 -2.62
N VAL A 125 -8.33 7.52 -1.33
CA VAL A 125 -9.29 6.85 -0.48
C VAL A 125 -10.73 7.09 -0.94
N SER A 126 -11.06 8.28 -1.43
CA SER A 126 -12.37 8.60 -2.00
C SER A 126 -12.56 7.91 -3.35
N GLY A 127 -11.60 8.05 -4.27
CA GLY A 127 -11.69 7.40 -5.59
C GLY A 127 -11.70 5.87 -5.54
N SER A 128 -11.11 5.27 -4.49
CA SER A 128 -11.20 3.81 -4.24
C SER A 128 -12.55 3.37 -3.67
N ARG A 129 -13.44 4.32 -3.36
CA ARG A 129 -14.81 4.10 -2.84
C ARG A 129 -15.87 4.86 -3.62
N ASP A 130 -15.58 5.24 -4.86
CA ASP A 130 -16.53 5.95 -5.72
C ASP A 130 -17.67 5.00 -6.13
N GLU A 131 -18.89 5.32 -5.72
CA GLU A 131 -20.10 4.55 -6.01
C GLU A 131 -20.43 4.47 -7.51
N ALA A 132 -19.90 5.39 -8.31
CA ALA A 132 -20.04 5.33 -9.76
C ALA A 132 -19.17 4.22 -10.40
N LEU A 133 -18.14 3.73 -9.66
CA LEU A 133 -17.17 2.73 -10.14
C LEU A 133 -17.21 1.42 -9.35
N PHE A 134 -17.66 1.45 -8.10
CA PHE A 134 -17.67 0.31 -7.19
C PHE A 134 -19.06 0.10 -6.61
N GLU A 135 -19.67 -1.01 -6.94
CA GLU A 135 -20.85 -1.50 -6.23
C GLU A 135 -20.46 -1.85 -4.79
N ASP A 136 -21.30 -1.48 -3.80
CA ASP A 136 -21.02 -1.66 -2.39
C ASP A 136 -19.57 -1.25 -2.01
N PRO A 137 -19.19 0.03 -2.19
CA PRO A 137 -17.79 0.47 -2.16
C PRO A 137 -17.13 0.34 -0.78
N ASN A 138 -17.93 0.22 0.29
CA ASN A 138 -17.45 0.07 1.66
C ASN A 138 -17.36 -1.40 2.10
N GLU A 139 -17.93 -2.33 1.33
CA GLU A 139 -17.90 -3.74 1.61
C GLU A 139 -16.64 -4.42 1.07
N CYS A 140 -16.16 -5.44 1.79
CA CYS A 140 -15.05 -6.26 1.35
C CYS A 140 -15.53 -7.43 0.49
N ILE A 141 -15.37 -7.31 -0.81
CA ILE A 141 -15.78 -8.32 -1.80
C ILE A 141 -14.52 -8.96 -2.39
N LEU A 142 -14.08 -10.10 -1.83
CA LEU A 142 -12.82 -10.75 -2.19
C LEU A 142 -12.63 -11.04 -3.68
N GLY A 143 -13.72 -11.29 -4.40
CA GLY A 143 -13.74 -11.56 -5.83
C GLY A 143 -14.07 -10.37 -6.71
N ARG A 144 -13.99 -9.14 -6.20
CA ARG A 144 -14.35 -7.93 -6.95
C ARG A 144 -13.59 -7.84 -8.28
N SER A 145 -14.34 -7.73 -9.38
CA SER A 145 -13.79 -7.59 -10.72
C SER A 145 -14.75 -6.80 -11.61
N PRO A 146 -14.30 -5.72 -12.27
CA PRO A 146 -12.96 -5.14 -12.18
C PRO A 146 -12.70 -4.45 -10.84
N ASN A 147 -11.43 -4.42 -10.38
CA ASN A 147 -11.01 -3.71 -9.17
C ASN A 147 -9.97 -2.64 -9.52
N ARG A 148 -10.43 -1.53 -10.09
CA ARG A 148 -9.59 -0.41 -10.57
C ARG A 148 -9.40 0.65 -9.49
N HIS A 149 -9.00 0.23 -8.29
CA HIS A 149 -8.78 1.14 -7.17
C HIS A 149 -7.58 2.08 -7.38
N LEU A 150 -7.60 3.21 -6.69
CA LEU A 150 -6.57 4.24 -6.80
C LEU A 150 -5.48 4.18 -5.72
N ALA A 151 -5.46 3.16 -4.87
CA ALA A 151 -4.53 3.07 -3.74
C ALA A 151 -3.03 3.11 -4.16
N PHE A 152 -2.72 2.71 -5.39
CA PHE A 152 -1.38 2.80 -5.96
C PHE A 152 -1.17 3.99 -6.90
N GLY A 153 -2.16 4.88 -7.03
CA GLY A 153 -2.24 5.85 -8.11
C GLY A 153 -2.61 5.16 -9.43
N GLN A 154 -3.05 5.94 -10.40
CA GLN A 154 -3.32 5.45 -11.76
C GLN A 154 -2.84 6.46 -12.78
N GLY A 155 -2.34 5.96 -13.90
CA GLY A 155 -1.89 6.76 -15.02
C GLY A 155 -0.62 7.56 -14.74
N GLY A 156 0.28 7.57 -15.71
CA GLY A 156 1.50 8.35 -15.65
C GLY A 156 2.66 7.70 -14.88
N ILE A 157 3.74 8.45 -14.80
CA ILE A 157 5.05 8.00 -14.32
C ILE A 157 5.13 7.81 -12.79
N HIS A 158 4.12 8.25 -12.05
CA HIS A 158 4.07 8.17 -10.58
C HIS A 158 3.24 7.00 -10.05
N VAL A 159 2.87 6.03 -10.87
CA VAL A 159 2.30 4.77 -10.40
C VAL A 159 3.26 4.10 -9.42
N CYS A 160 2.73 3.52 -8.35
CA CYS A 160 3.53 2.92 -7.30
C CYS A 160 4.51 1.87 -7.85
N LEU A 161 5.79 2.10 -7.67
CA LEU A 161 6.85 1.18 -8.09
C LEU A 161 6.74 -0.18 -7.38
N GLY A 162 6.36 -0.17 -6.09
CA GLY A 162 6.24 -1.34 -5.24
C GLY A 162 4.91 -2.09 -5.34
N MET A 163 4.01 -1.73 -6.27
CA MET A 163 2.65 -2.27 -6.34
C MET A 163 2.60 -3.80 -6.33
N HIS A 164 3.42 -4.45 -7.15
CA HIS A 164 3.43 -5.92 -7.26
C HIS A 164 3.97 -6.58 -5.99
N LEU A 165 5.00 -6.00 -5.39
CA LEU A 165 5.57 -6.49 -4.14
C LEU A 165 4.57 -6.33 -2.99
N ALA A 166 3.94 -5.16 -2.86
CA ALA A 166 2.95 -4.92 -1.82
C ALA A 166 1.75 -5.87 -1.91
N LYS A 167 1.24 -6.14 -3.12
CA LYS A 167 0.18 -7.14 -3.33
C LYS A 167 0.62 -8.54 -2.89
N LEU A 168 1.84 -8.92 -3.24
CA LEU A 168 2.41 -10.22 -2.85
C LEU A 168 2.56 -10.33 -1.33
N GLU A 169 3.09 -9.30 -0.67
CA GLU A 169 3.26 -9.26 0.78
C GLU A 169 1.91 -9.35 1.52
N VAL A 170 0.91 -8.57 1.10
CA VAL A 170 -0.44 -8.63 1.67
C VAL A 170 -1.04 -10.02 1.49
N ARG A 171 -0.96 -10.58 0.26
CA ARG A 171 -1.46 -11.92 -0.03
C ARG A 171 -0.82 -12.97 0.88
N ILE A 172 0.51 -13.03 0.92
CA ILE A 172 1.25 -14.02 1.71
C ILE A 172 0.93 -13.89 3.20
N ALA A 173 0.91 -12.65 3.73
CA ALA A 173 0.60 -12.43 5.15
C ALA A 173 -0.78 -12.99 5.53
N ILE A 174 -1.80 -12.75 4.69
CA ILE A 174 -3.16 -13.23 4.92
C ILE A 174 -3.25 -14.75 4.70
N GLU A 175 -2.61 -15.28 3.67
CA GLU A 175 -2.59 -16.71 3.38
C GLU A 175 -1.97 -17.49 4.53
N GLU A 176 -0.86 -17.03 5.07
CA GLU A 176 -0.17 -17.66 6.19
C GLU A 176 -0.97 -17.56 7.50
N LEU A 177 -1.72 -16.47 7.72
CA LEU A 177 -2.65 -16.39 8.83
C LEU A 177 -3.76 -17.44 8.67
N VAL A 178 -4.46 -17.43 7.53
CA VAL A 178 -5.63 -18.30 7.28
C VAL A 178 -5.28 -19.79 7.39
N LYS A 179 -4.07 -20.18 7.02
CA LYS A 179 -3.57 -21.56 7.18
C LYS A 179 -3.40 -21.97 8.66
N ARG A 180 -3.10 -21.03 9.55
CA ARG A 180 -2.71 -21.30 10.93
C ARG A 180 -3.81 -21.09 11.96
N VAL A 181 -4.92 -20.47 11.58
CA VAL A 181 -5.99 -20.13 12.51
C VAL A 181 -7.25 -20.94 12.26
N ALA A 182 -7.83 -21.46 13.34
CA ALA A 182 -9.18 -22.01 13.35
C ALA A 182 -10.19 -20.86 13.46
N SER A 183 -9.96 -19.89 14.37
CA SER A 183 -10.71 -18.66 14.46
C SER A 183 -9.80 -17.45 14.69
N PHE A 184 -10.25 -16.28 14.24
CA PHE A 184 -9.58 -15.00 14.37
C PHE A 184 -10.65 -13.93 14.50
N GLU A 185 -10.83 -13.39 15.72
CA GLU A 185 -11.96 -12.56 16.09
C GLU A 185 -11.51 -11.27 16.78
N ALA A 186 -12.10 -10.13 16.41
CA ALA A 186 -11.89 -8.87 17.10
C ALA A 186 -12.51 -8.92 18.51
N THR A 187 -11.77 -8.43 19.51
CA THR A 187 -12.27 -8.30 20.89
C THR A 187 -12.53 -6.85 21.29
N ALA A 188 -12.16 -5.91 20.45
CA ALA A 188 -12.43 -4.48 20.58
C ALA A 188 -12.31 -3.81 19.21
N ASP A 189 -12.87 -2.62 19.08
CA ASP A 189 -12.71 -1.79 17.89
C ASP A 189 -11.24 -1.39 17.66
N PRO A 190 -10.83 -1.20 16.40
CA PRO A 190 -9.47 -0.77 16.09
C PRO A 190 -9.24 0.69 16.51
N THR A 191 -8.03 0.99 16.97
CA THR A 191 -7.56 2.37 17.04
C THR A 191 -6.80 2.75 15.79
N TRP A 192 -6.93 4.00 15.35
CA TRP A 192 -6.39 4.48 14.09
C TRP A 192 -5.23 5.44 14.29
N THR A 193 -4.35 5.50 13.29
CA THR A 193 -3.31 6.53 13.24
C THR A 193 -3.94 7.90 13.03
N ARG A 194 -3.58 8.87 13.87
CA ARG A 194 -4.05 10.25 13.73
C ARG A 194 -3.17 10.97 12.71
N SER A 195 -3.58 10.95 11.46
CA SER A 195 -2.90 11.63 10.36
C SER A 195 -3.90 12.00 9.28
N ASN A 196 -3.62 13.06 8.54
CA ASN A 196 -4.37 13.46 7.35
C ASN A 196 -3.72 12.99 6.05
N PHE A 197 -2.60 12.26 6.12
CA PHE A 197 -1.84 11.82 4.95
C PHE A 197 -1.76 10.30 4.85
N ILE A 198 -1.41 9.63 5.95
CA ILE A 198 -1.33 8.16 6.02
C ILE A 198 -2.41 7.66 6.97
N CYS A 199 -3.24 6.73 6.50
CA CYS A 199 -4.28 6.08 7.29
C CYS A 199 -3.88 4.63 7.56
N GLY A 200 -4.10 4.16 8.80
CA GLY A 200 -3.84 2.78 9.15
C GLY A 200 -4.30 2.42 10.56
N VAL A 201 -4.52 1.14 10.77
CA VAL A 201 -4.81 0.58 12.09
C VAL A 201 -3.54 0.65 12.93
N LYS A 202 -3.62 1.36 14.05
CA LYS A 202 -2.55 1.49 15.04
C LYS A 202 -2.52 0.31 15.99
N GLN A 203 -3.70 -0.13 16.43
CA GLN A 203 -3.86 -1.23 17.37
C GLN A 203 -5.19 -1.94 17.12
N GLN A 204 -5.17 -3.27 17.14
CA GLN A 204 -6.34 -4.14 17.08
C GLN A 204 -6.16 -5.27 18.09
N HIS A 205 -7.10 -5.42 18.99
CA HIS A 205 -7.16 -6.56 19.92
C HIS A 205 -7.91 -7.71 19.27
N VAL A 206 -7.31 -8.90 19.29
CA VAL A 206 -7.87 -10.09 18.66
C VAL A 206 -7.77 -11.31 19.57
N ARG A 207 -8.74 -12.22 19.45
CA ARG A 207 -8.67 -13.58 19.98
C ARG A 207 -8.32 -14.52 18.83
N VAL A 208 -7.33 -15.36 19.06
CA VAL A 208 -6.84 -16.31 18.06
C VAL A 208 -6.94 -17.72 18.59
N THR A 209 -7.60 -18.61 17.82
CA THR A 209 -7.56 -20.06 18.04
C THR A 209 -6.74 -20.66 16.90
N LYS A 210 -5.72 -21.43 17.24
CA LYS A 210 -4.89 -22.11 16.23
C LYS A 210 -5.58 -23.36 15.71
N VAL A 211 -5.24 -23.74 14.48
CA VAL A 211 -5.54 -25.07 13.95
C VAL A 211 -4.75 -26.09 14.77
N ALA A 212 -5.37 -27.20 15.12
CA ALA A 212 -4.74 -28.30 15.84
C ALA A 212 -3.67 -29.00 14.98
#